data_c4ada4db5789e24007d5849fee2ad008
#
_entry.id   c4ada4db5789e24007d5849fee2ad008
#
_cell.length_a   1.000
_cell.length_b   1.000
_cell.length_c   1.000
_cell.angle_alpha   90.00
_cell.angle_beta   90.00
_cell.angle_gamma   90.00
#
_symmetry.space_group_name_H-M   'P 1'
#
loop_
_entity.id
_entity.type
_entity.pdbx_description
1 polymer ?
#
loop_
_entity_poly.entity_id
_entity_poly.type
_entity_poly.pdbx_seq_one_letter_code
_entity_poly.pdbx_strand_id
1 'polypeptide(L)'
;YVSTYLNYRDLVREQLPELSEDQILAEPIYRNTAPSLSWANHRISLLNPNGCLIATPSDQIVFNEEAFKRNVLEGLKFVEGNKRLLTMGVKPTRPEPGYGYIQLGDGVENNFYKVKSFTEKPDRNFAKMFMESGEFYWNTGLFLGNVNYLRECFVKFLPPVLRNFD
;
A
#
# COMPACT_ATOMS: atom_id res chain seq x y z
N TYR A 1 -7.50 0.63 11.63
CA TYR A 1 -6.53 1.70 11.91
C TYR A 1 -6.62 2.77 10.85
N VAL A 2 -6.45 4.04 11.26
CA VAL A 2 -6.27 5.17 10.36
C VAL A 2 -4.95 5.84 10.67
N SER A 3 -4.07 5.95 9.66
CA SER A 3 -2.85 6.75 9.76
C SER A 3 -3.11 8.13 9.17
N THR A 4 -2.82 9.17 9.94
CA THR A 4 -3.12 10.55 9.57
C THR A 4 -2.08 11.53 10.13
N TYR A 5 -2.10 12.77 9.66
CA TYR A 5 -1.31 13.83 10.26
C TYR A 5 -1.96 14.33 11.57
N LEU A 6 -1.15 14.65 12.56
CA LEU A 6 -1.62 15.03 13.90
C LEU A 6 -2.73 16.10 13.91
N ASN A 7 -2.65 17.07 12.98
CA ASN A 7 -3.64 18.14 12.88
C ASN A 7 -5.04 17.65 12.44
N TYR A 8 -5.14 16.43 11.88
CA TYR A 8 -6.42 15.85 11.45
C TYR A 8 -6.95 14.80 12.42
N ARG A 9 -6.26 14.54 13.53
CA ARG A 9 -6.66 13.53 14.52
C ARG A 9 -8.08 13.71 15.01
N ASP A 10 -8.42 14.93 15.40
CA ASP A 10 -9.76 15.24 15.94
C ASP A 10 -10.85 15.11 14.89
N LEU A 11 -10.54 15.47 13.63
CA LEU A 11 -11.44 15.26 12.50
C LEU A 11 -11.69 13.76 12.24
N VAL A 12 -10.66 12.93 12.32
CA VAL A 12 -10.81 11.47 12.18
C VAL A 12 -11.69 10.91 13.30
N ARG A 13 -11.50 11.36 14.55
CA ARG A 13 -12.33 10.95 15.69
C ARG A 13 -13.80 11.34 15.53
N GLU A 14 -14.05 12.53 15.00
CA GLU A 14 -15.40 13.00 14.71
C GLU A 14 -16.08 12.18 13.64
N GLN A 15 -15.37 11.85 12.55
CA GLN A 15 -15.91 11.12 11.41
C GLN A 15 -15.98 9.60 11.61
N LEU A 16 -15.12 9.04 12.47
CA LEU A 16 -15.04 7.60 12.74
C LEU A 16 -15.07 7.35 14.26
N PRO A 17 -16.19 7.66 14.92
CA PRO A 17 -16.32 7.56 16.38
C PRO A 17 -16.21 6.11 16.90
N GLU A 18 -16.35 5.12 16.04
CA GLU A 18 -16.18 3.71 16.37
C GLU A 18 -14.71 3.29 16.57
N LEU A 19 -13.74 4.10 16.12
CA LEU A 19 -12.33 3.82 16.32
C LEU A 19 -11.88 4.22 17.73
N SER A 20 -11.15 3.32 18.38
CA SER A 20 -10.46 3.67 19.62
C SER A 20 -9.26 4.59 19.37
N GLU A 21 -8.81 5.28 20.40
CA GLU A 21 -7.64 6.18 20.32
C GLU A 21 -6.39 5.46 19.79
N ASP A 22 -6.20 4.19 20.17
CA ASP A 22 -5.05 3.38 19.73
C ASP A 22 -5.11 3.00 18.26
N GLN A 23 -6.25 3.11 17.62
CA GLN A 23 -6.45 2.83 16.20
C GLN A 23 -6.24 4.06 15.31
N ILE A 24 -6.06 5.25 15.89
CA ILE A 24 -5.75 6.48 15.18
C ILE A 24 -4.26 6.78 15.33
N LEU A 25 -3.50 6.50 14.29
CA LEU A 25 -2.05 6.69 14.25
C LEU A 25 -1.74 8.10 13.72
N ALA A 26 -1.70 9.07 14.65
CA ALA A 26 -1.49 10.48 14.33
C ALA A 26 0.00 10.83 14.25
N GLU A 27 0.49 11.09 13.05
CA GLU A 27 1.90 11.40 12.78
C GLU A 27 2.19 12.88 13.07
N PRO A 28 3.22 13.20 13.86
CA PRO A 28 3.58 14.60 14.15
C PRO A 28 4.21 15.31 12.95
N ILE A 29 4.80 14.55 12.01
CA ILE A 29 5.47 15.06 10.81
C ILE A 29 5.04 14.21 9.62
N TYR A 30 4.55 14.87 8.57
CA TYR A 30 4.21 14.20 7.32
C TYR A 30 5.46 13.73 6.57
N ARG A 31 5.60 12.42 6.38
CA ARG A 31 6.77 11.80 5.73
C ARG A 31 6.41 10.84 4.60
N ASN A 32 5.25 10.99 4.00
CA ASN A 32 4.74 10.11 2.93
C ASN A 32 4.43 8.67 3.41
N THR A 33 4.12 7.78 2.45
CA THR A 33 3.53 6.47 2.69
C THR A 33 4.45 5.48 3.41
N ALA A 34 5.73 5.39 3.04
CA ALA A 34 6.58 4.33 3.56
C ALA A 34 6.90 4.47 5.07
N PRO A 35 7.24 5.65 5.61
CA PRO A 35 7.36 5.84 7.06
C PRO A 35 6.05 5.62 7.81
N SER A 36 4.93 6.11 7.27
CA SER A 36 3.59 5.90 7.85
C SER A 36 3.25 4.42 7.95
N LEU A 37 3.43 3.68 6.86
CA LEU A 37 3.21 2.22 6.83
C LEU A 37 4.15 1.48 7.78
N SER A 38 5.41 1.90 7.88
CA SER A 38 6.38 1.29 8.80
C SER A 38 5.95 1.45 10.25
N TRP A 39 5.46 2.64 10.64
CA TRP A 39 4.95 2.90 11.98
C TRP A 39 3.68 2.11 12.27
N ALA A 40 2.73 2.11 11.34
CA ALA A 40 1.53 1.29 11.46
C ALA A 40 1.85 -0.21 11.60
N ASN A 41 2.78 -0.70 10.78
CA ASN A 41 3.24 -2.09 10.86
C ASN A 41 3.88 -2.42 12.21
N HIS A 42 4.70 -1.51 12.76
CA HIS A 42 5.30 -1.67 14.09
C HIS A 42 4.20 -1.79 15.15
N ARG A 43 3.25 -0.84 15.20
CA ARG A 43 2.14 -0.85 16.16
C ARG A 43 1.30 -2.13 16.07
N ILE A 44 0.96 -2.56 14.86
CA ILE A 44 0.17 -3.76 14.63
C ILE A 44 0.96 -5.02 14.99
N SER A 45 2.27 -5.05 14.74
CA SER A 45 3.12 -6.20 15.09
C SER A 45 3.19 -6.50 16.58
N LEU A 46 3.04 -5.49 17.43
CA LEU A 46 2.97 -5.65 18.88
C LEU A 46 1.70 -6.37 19.35
N LEU A 47 0.61 -6.24 18.57
CA LEU A 47 -0.68 -6.84 18.87
C LEU A 47 -0.85 -8.19 18.17
N ASN A 48 -0.38 -8.30 16.92
CA ASN A 48 -0.48 -9.52 16.12
C ASN A 48 0.78 -9.71 15.25
N PRO A 49 1.82 -10.32 15.78
CA PRO A 49 3.09 -10.51 15.06
C PRO A 49 2.98 -11.44 13.84
N ASN A 50 1.95 -12.26 13.76
CA ASN A 50 1.73 -13.19 12.65
C ASN A 50 0.64 -12.72 11.68
N GLY A 51 0.16 -11.48 11.85
CA GLY A 51 -0.90 -10.92 11.02
C GLY A 51 -0.43 -10.59 9.59
N CYS A 52 -1.43 -10.42 8.72
CA CYS A 52 -1.24 -9.78 7.43
C CYS A 52 -1.84 -8.39 7.46
N LEU A 53 -1.18 -7.44 6.83
CA LEU A 53 -1.55 -6.03 6.75
C LEU A 53 -1.98 -5.69 5.34
N ILE A 54 -3.09 -4.98 5.23
CA ILE A 54 -3.45 -4.21 4.04
C ILE A 54 -3.38 -2.73 4.37
N ALA A 55 -2.67 -1.97 3.56
CA ALA A 55 -2.65 -0.52 3.59
C ALA A 55 -3.28 0.02 2.31
N THR A 56 -4.22 0.94 2.43
CA THR A 56 -4.93 1.54 1.30
C THR A 56 -5.06 3.04 1.50
N PRO A 57 -4.92 3.85 0.43
CA PRO A 57 -5.31 5.26 0.47
C PRO A 57 -6.79 5.42 0.81
N SER A 58 -7.14 6.50 1.50
CA SER A 58 -8.52 6.77 1.94
C SER A 58 -9.36 7.53 0.90
N ASP A 59 -8.75 7.98 -0.19
CA ASP A 59 -9.35 8.85 -1.21
C ASP A 59 -9.73 8.12 -2.51
N GLN A 60 -9.90 6.81 -2.45
CA GLN A 60 -10.28 5.97 -3.59
C GLN A 60 -11.72 5.50 -3.49
N ILE A 61 -12.40 5.50 -4.63
CA ILE A 61 -13.76 4.95 -4.78
C ILE A 61 -13.65 3.62 -5.53
N VAL A 62 -14.25 2.58 -4.96
CA VAL A 62 -14.32 1.24 -5.56
C VAL A 62 -15.72 1.02 -6.13
N PHE A 63 -15.83 0.93 -7.45
CA PHE A 63 -17.13 0.70 -8.10
C PHE A 63 -17.54 -0.78 -8.11
N ASN A 64 -16.60 -1.70 -8.19
CA ASN A 64 -16.87 -3.13 -8.14
C ASN A 64 -16.37 -3.72 -6.83
N GLU A 65 -17.14 -3.55 -5.78
CA GLU A 65 -16.78 -3.97 -4.42
C GLU A 65 -16.56 -5.49 -4.30
N GLU A 66 -17.37 -6.30 -4.99
CA GLU A 66 -17.24 -7.76 -4.96
C GLU A 66 -15.92 -8.23 -5.60
N ALA A 67 -15.54 -7.65 -6.73
CA ALA A 67 -14.24 -7.96 -7.35
C ALA A 67 -13.08 -7.49 -6.48
N PHE A 68 -13.18 -6.30 -5.91
CA PHE A 68 -12.18 -5.74 -4.99
C PHE A 68 -12.00 -6.65 -3.77
N LYS A 69 -13.09 -7.00 -3.10
CA LYS A 69 -13.09 -7.88 -1.93
C LYS A 69 -12.44 -9.23 -2.24
N ARG A 70 -12.84 -9.85 -3.36
CA ARG A 70 -12.25 -11.12 -3.80
C ARG A 70 -10.74 -11.00 -4.00
N ASN A 71 -10.27 -9.99 -4.75
CA ASN A 71 -8.85 -9.77 -5.02
C ASN A 71 -8.05 -9.50 -3.75
N VAL A 72 -8.61 -8.73 -2.81
CA VAL A 72 -7.99 -8.47 -1.51
C VAL A 72 -7.85 -9.76 -0.69
N LEU A 73 -8.92 -10.57 -0.62
CA LEU A 73 -8.88 -11.84 0.12
C LEU A 73 -7.89 -12.84 -0.48
N GLU A 74 -7.82 -12.93 -1.82
CA GLU A 74 -6.82 -13.74 -2.52
C GLU A 74 -5.39 -13.24 -2.21
N GLY A 75 -5.18 -11.91 -2.25
CA GLY A 75 -3.91 -11.28 -1.90
C GLY A 75 -3.49 -11.54 -0.46
N LEU A 76 -4.39 -11.42 0.51
CA LEU A 76 -4.12 -11.72 1.92
C LEU A 76 -3.73 -13.18 2.10
N LYS A 77 -4.47 -14.12 1.48
CA LYS A 77 -4.14 -15.54 1.52
C LYS A 77 -2.77 -15.84 0.90
N PHE A 78 -2.41 -15.15 -0.18
CA PHE A 78 -1.11 -15.29 -0.82
C PHE A 78 0.03 -14.83 0.10
N VAL A 79 -0.08 -13.64 0.72
CA VAL A 79 0.99 -13.10 1.59
C VAL A 79 1.08 -13.80 2.94
N GLU A 80 0.04 -14.48 3.39
CA GLU A 80 0.07 -15.31 4.59
C GLU A 80 1.10 -16.45 4.45
N GLY A 81 1.14 -17.11 3.29
CA GLY A 81 2.05 -18.21 2.99
C GLY A 81 3.36 -17.80 2.32
N ASN A 82 3.51 -16.53 1.93
CA ASN A 82 4.62 -16.08 1.13
C ASN A 82 5.26 -14.79 1.66
N LYS A 83 6.58 -14.78 1.77
CA LYS A 83 7.36 -13.57 2.06
C LYS A 83 7.38 -12.66 0.82
N ARG A 84 6.28 -11.97 0.57
CA ARG A 84 6.10 -11.04 -0.55
C ARG A 84 5.35 -9.80 -0.11
N LEU A 85 5.64 -8.70 -0.78
CA LEU A 85 4.85 -7.48 -0.77
C LEU A 85 4.04 -7.45 -2.06
N LEU A 86 2.73 -7.33 -1.94
CA LEU A 86 1.83 -7.15 -3.07
C LEU A 86 1.41 -5.69 -3.19
N THR A 87 1.17 -5.26 -4.41
CA THR A 87 0.45 -4.04 -4.71
C THR A 87 -0.62 -4.34 -5.76
N MET A 88 -1.69 -3.55 -5.75
CA MET A 88 -2.76 -3.67 -6.73
C MET A 88 -2.51 -2.73 -7.90
N GLY A 89 -2.53 -3.28 -9.11
CA GLY A 89 -2.44 -2.52 -10.35
C GLY A 89 -3.80 -2.41 -11.03
N VAL A 90 -4.09 -1.26 -11.64
CA VAL A 90 -5.29 -1.00 -12.44
C VAL A 90 -4.87 -0.61 -13.86
N LYS A 91 -5.56 -1.20 -14.85
CA LYS A 91 -5.25 -0.92 -16.27
C LYS A 91 -5.46 0.56 -16.59
N PRO A 92 -4.45 1.26 -17.15
CA PRO A 92 -4.58 2.66 -17.52
C PRO A 92 -5.65 2.86 -18.61
N THR A 93 -6.46 3.90 -18.45
CA THR A 93 -7.47 4.33 -19.43
C THR A 93 -7.12 5.65 -20.09
N ARG A 94 -6.11 6.36 -19.58
CA ARG A 94 -5.57 7.61 -20.10
C ARG A 94 -4.09 7.75 -19.68
N PRO A 95 -3.30 8.59 -20.38
CA PRO A 95 -1.94 8.91 -19.93
C PRO A 95 -1.99 9.87 -18.73
N GLU A 96 -1.78 9.35 -17.52
CA GLU A 96 -1.88 10.11 -16.27
C GLU A 96 -0.49 10.30 -15.63
N PRO A 97 0.11 11.49 -15.71
CA PRO A 97 1.43 11.74 -15.13
C PRO A 97 1.41 11.88 -13.59
N GLY A 98 0.24 11.99 -12.98
CA GLY A 98 0.09 12.08 -11.52
C GLY A 98 0.17 10.75 -10.78
N TYR A 99 0.22 9.62 -11.49
CA TYR A 99 0.22 8.28 -10.91
C TYR A 99 1.55 7.56 -11.06
N GLY A 100 1.81 6.61 -10.16
CA GLY A 100 2.85 5.62 -10.34
C GLY A 100 2.43 4.53 -11.34
N TYR A 101 3.38 4.00 -12.07
CA TYR A 101 3.19 2.93 -13.05
C TYR A 101 4.01 1.70 -12.67
N ILE A 102 3.40 0.54 -12.79
CA ILE A 102 3.99 -0.78 -12.51
C ILE A 102 4.08 -1.53 -13.82
N GLN A 103 5.30 -1.92 -14.23
CA GLN A 103 5.48 -2.83 -15.36
C GLN A 103 5.35 -4.27 -14.87
N LEU A 104 4.48 -5.03 -15.51
CA LEU A 104 4.33 -6.45 -15.21
C LEU A 104 5.52 -7.24 -15.74
N GLY A 105 5.99 -8.18 -14.93
CA GLY A 105 6.93 -9.21 -15.30
C GLY A 105 6.23 -10.55 -15.46
N ASP A 106 6.96 -11.65 -15.20
CA ASP A 106 6.43 -13.00 -15.30
C ASP A 106 5.26 -13.23 -14.34
N GLY A 107 4.26 -13.98 -14.80
CA GLY A 107 3.21 -14.51 -13.96
C GLY A 107 3.78 -15.47 -12.90
N VAL A 108 3.23 -15.40 -11.69
CA VAL A 108 3.60 -16.31 -10.59
C VAL A 108 2.56 -17.42 -10.47
N GLU A 109 1.32 -17.04 -10.18
CA GLU A 109 0.15 -17.92 -10.16
C GLU A 109 -1.13 -17.06 -10.26
N ASN A 110 -2.19 -17.62 -10.82
CA ASN A 110 -3.46 -16.91 -11.01
C ASN A 110 -3.28 -15.51 -11.62
N ASN A 111 -3.69 -14.46 -10.91
CA ASN A 111 -3.55 -13.06 -11.32
C ASN A 111 -2.37 -12.36 -10.63
N PHE A 112 -1.39 -13.09 -10.10
CA PHE A 112 -0.19 -12.53 -9.49
C PHE A 112 0.97 -12.48 -10.49
N TYR A 113 1.62 -11.34 -10.57
CA TYR A 113 2.75 -11.06 -11.46
C TYR A 113 3.91 -10.48 -10.66
N LYS A 114 5.13 -10.76 -11.09
CA LYS A 114 6.29 -10.03 -10.59
C LYS A 114 6.24 -8.59 -11.07
N VAL A 115 6.68 -7.66 -10.24
CA VAL A 115 6.94 -6.30 -10.68
C VAL A 115 8.30 -6.26 -11.37
N LYS A 116 8.34 -5.89 -12.65
CA LYS A 116 9.56 -5.75 -13.43
C LYS A 116 10.19 -4.37 -13.21
N SER A 117 9.38 -3.33 -13.19
CA SER A 117 9.81 -1.98 -12.90
C SER A 117 8.69 -1.17 -12.25
N PHE A 118 9.08 -0.12 -11.53
CA PHE A 118 8.19 0.83 -10.91
C PHE A 118 8.64 2.24 -11.30
N THR A 119 7.74 3.04 -11.85
CA THR A 119 8.02 4.42 -12.25
C THR A 119 7.02 5.35 -11.59
N GLU A 120 7.51 6.22 -10.73
CA GLU A 120 6.66 7.19 -10.03
C GLU A 120 6.50 8.45 -10.87
N LYS A 121 5.26 8.82 -11.12
CA LYS A 121 4.85 10.08 -11.74
C LYS A 121 5.69 10.45 -12.99
N PRO A 122 5.64 9.63 -14.06
CA PRO A 122 6.37 9.90 -15.30
C PRO A 122 5.85 11.17 -15.96
N ASP A 123 6.63 11.73 -16.88
CA ASP A 123 6.09 12.77 -17.75
C ASP A 123 4.99 12.23 -18.67
N ARG A 124 4.23 13.14 -19.30
CA ARG A 124 3.06 12.79 -20.12
C ARG A 124 3.40 11.89 -21.31
N ASN A 125 4.59 12.04 -21.89
CA ASN A 125 4.99 11.26 -23.05
C ASN A 125 5.28 9.82 -22.63
N PHE A 126 6.01 9.63 -21.52
CA PHE A 126 6.23 8.29 -20.94
C PHE A 126 4.93 7.68 -20.47
N ALA A 127 4.03 8.43 -19.81
CA ALA A 127 2.73 7.93 -19.41
C ALA A 127 1.91 7.42 -20.62
N LYS A 128 1.97 8.11 -21.76
CA LYS A 128 1.34 7.69 -23.01
C LYS A 128 1.97 6.39 -23.54
N MET A 129 3.29 6.31 -23.61
CA MET A 129 4.01 5.13 -24.06
C MET A 129 3.70 3.91 -23.17
N PHE A 130 3.64 4.09 -21.85
CA PHE A 130 3.31 3.03 -20.91
C PHE A 130 1.90 2.51 -21.12
N MET A 131 0.93 3.39 -21.32
CA MET A 131 -0.44 2.99 -21.60
C MET A 131 -0.55 2.25 -22.95
N GLU A 132 0.10 2.74 -24.01
CA GLU A 132 0.05 2.16 -25.35
C GLU A 132 0.78 0.80 -25.45
N SER A 133 1.79 0.58 -24.63
CA SER A 133 2.50 -0.72 -24.57
C SER A 133 1.64 -1.86 -24.05
N GLY A 134 0.64 -1.55 -23.22
CA GLY A 134 -0.21 -2.55 -22.57
C GLY A 134 0.46 -3.35 -21.44
N GLU A 135 1.74 -3.09 -21.16
CA GLU A 135 2.52 -3.79 -20.12
C GLU A 135 2.46 -3.11 -18.75
N PHE A 136 2.00 -1.87 -18.70
CA PHE A 136 2.00 -1.06 -17.49
C PHE A 136 0.62 -0.89 -16.89
N TYR A 137 0.56 -0.88 -15.57
CA TYR A 137 -0.62 -0.66 -14.77
C TYR A 137 -0.42 0.52 -13.83
N TRP A 138 -1.46 1.27 -13.53
CA TRP A 138 -1.40 2.29 -12.47
C TRP A 138 -1.20 1.61 -11.12
N ASN A 139 -0.27 2.12 -10.33
CA ASN A 139 -0.17 1.75 -8.93
C ASN A 139 -1.29 2.43 -8.14
N THR A 140 -2.15 1.64 -7.52
CA THR A 140 -3.24 2.18 -6.69
C THR A 140 -2.77 2.69 -5.32
N GLY A 141 -1.53 2.42 -4.93
CA GLY A 141 -1.04 2.69 -3.58
C GLY A 141 -1.56 1.73 -2.51
N LEU A 142 -2.30 0.69 -2.92
CA LEU A 142 -2.71 -0.38 -2.04
C LEU A 142 -1.58 -1.40 -1.92
N PHE A 143 -1.19 -1.74 -0.68
CA PHE A 143 -0.13 -2.70 -0.40
C PHE A 143 -0.62 -3.75 0.59
N LEU A 144 -0.22 -5.02 0.36
CA LEU A 144 -0.48 -6.13 1.27
C LEU A 144 0.84 -6.84 1.58
N GLY A 145 0.98 -7.25 2.84
CA GLY A 145 2.15 -8.01 3.25
C GLY A 145 1.96 -8.64 4.63
N ASN A 146 2.73 -9.68 4.89
CA ASN A 146 2.85 -10.21 6.24
C ASN A 146 3.63 -9.23 7.11
N VAL A 147 3.16 -8.99 8.32
CA VAL A 147 3.71 -8.01 9.27
C VAL A 147 5.20 -8.22 9.55
N ASN A 148 5.64 -9.47 9.75
CA ASN A 148 7.05 -9.79 9.97
C ASN A 148 7.89 -9.54 8.72
N TYR A 149 7.41 -9.94 7.55
CA TYR A 149 8.12 -9.69 6.30
C TYR A 149 8.25 -8.19 5.98
N LEU A 150 7.19 -7.42 6.20
CA LEU A 150 7.24 -5.96 6.07
C LEU A 150 8.29 -5.35 7.01
N ARG A 151 8.35 -5.82 8.27
CA ARG A 151 9.38 -5.39 9.22
C ARG A 151 10.79 -5.72 8.70
N GLU A 152 11.02 -6.95 8.20
CA GLU A 152 12.30 -7.34 7.60
C GLU A 152 12.68 -6.38 6.45
N CYS A 153 11.72 -6.01 5.59
CA CYS A 153 11.92 -5.06 4.50
C CYS A 153 12.29 -3.66 5.01
N PHE A 154 11.57 -3.14 5.99
CA PHE A 154 11.85 -1.82 6.56
C PHE A 154 13.23 -1.76 7.24
N VAL A 155 13.60 -2.80 7.99
CA VAL A 155 14.95 -2.92 8.59
C VAL A 155 16.03 -2.89 7.51
N LYS A 156 15.81 -3.61 6.43
CA LYS A 156 16.81 -3.77 5.37
C LYS A 156 16.95 -2.54 4.47
N PHE A 157 15.81 -1.94 4.08
CA PHE A 157 15.78 -0.93 3.03
C PHE A 157 15.56 0.51 3.54
N LEU A 158 15.00 0.65 4.74
CA LEU A 158 14.67 1.93 5.35
C LEU A 158 15.10 2.00 6.83
N PRO A 159 16.35 1.62 7.17
CA PRO A 159 16.79 1.56 8.56
C PRO A 159 16.65 2.89 9.33
N PRO A 160 16.79 4.09 8.71
CA PRO A 160 16.59 5.34 9.43
C PRO A 160 15.15 5.57 9.94
N VAL A 161 14.15 4.95 9.29
CA VAL A 161 12.74 5.12 9.66
C VAL A 161 12.43 4.45 10.99
N LEU A 162 13.11 3.34 11.31
CA LEU A 162 12.84 2.54 12.50
C LEU A 162 13.53 3.05 13.76
N ARG A 163 14.53 3.93 13.65
CA ARG A 163 15.33 4.39 14.80
C ARG A 163 14.56 5.21 15.86
N ASN A 164 13.36 5.63 15.56
CA ASN A 164 12.55 6.53 16.40
C ASN A 164 11.20 5.92 16.80
N PHE A 165 11.05 4.61 16.75
CA PHE A 165 9.81 3.92 17.13
C PHE A 165 9.83 3.37 18.56
N ASP A 166 10.99 3.43 19.25
CA ASP A 166 11.18 3.01 20.63
C ASP A 166 10.97 4.17 21.61
#